data_b72bf6289918cedaa12ad2921495d317
#
_entry.id   b72bf6289918cedaa12ad2921495d317
#
_cell.length_a   1.000
_cell.length_b   1.000
_cell.length_c   1.000
_cell.angle_alpha   90.00
_cell.angle_beta   90.00
_cell.angle_gamma   90.00
#
_symmetry.space_group_name_H-M   'P 1'
#
loop_
_entity.id
_entity.type
_entity.pdbx_description
1 polymer ?
#
loop_
_entity_poly.entity_id
_entity_poly.type
_entity_poly.pdbx_seq_one_letter_code
_entity_poly.pdbx_strand_id
1 'polypeptide(L)'
;MSIQGNSIKEWAAAYESATQFFLNLARGLSKDQLDIKDPEGWSARQIIHHLADSEAQSYARLRRLVAEPEGSILQGYDENIWAAAPQLGYESAPVENSIAVFAAVRAGSLDVLKRLTEADLEKSGVHSEIGHYTIARWLTGYTNHPKDHGDQLVRAVKGKS
;
A
#
# COMPACT_ATOMS: atom_id res chain seq x y z
N MET A 1 -12.03 -19.78 -8.09
CA MET A 1 -11.51 -20.15 -6.75
C MET A 1 -11.54 -18.95 -5.84
N SER A 2 -11.74 -19.15 -4.57
CA SER A 2 -11.65 -18.07 -3.57
C SER A 2 -10.24 -18.02 -2.97
N ILE A 3 -9.74 -16.83 -2.65
CA ILE A 3 -8.49 -16.65 -1.92
C ILE A 3 -8.78 -16.79 -0.43
N GLN A 4 -8.13 -17.71 0.26
CA GLN A 4 -8.33 -17.92 1.72
C GLN A 4 -9.82 -18.03 2.11
N GLY A 5 -10.65 -18.65 1.24
CA GLY A 5 -12.09 -18.82 1.46
C GLY A 5 -12.97 -17.63 1.12
N ASN A 6 -12.42 -16.47 0.74
CA ASN A 6 -13.17 -15.28 0.38
C ASN A 6 -13.28 -15.10 -1.14
N SER A 7 -14.42 -14.61 -1.63
CA SER A 7 -14.62 -14.20 -3.01
C SER A 7 -13.87 -12.89 -3.31
N ILE A 8 -13.67 -12.57 -4.60
CA ILE A 8 -13.12 -11.27 -5.02
C ILE A 8 -13.95 -10.11 -4.46
N LYS A 9 -15.28 -10.27 -4.44
CA LYS A 9 -16.18 -9.23 -3.92
C LYS A 9 -15.92 -8.93 -2.44
N GLU A 10 -15.71 -9.96 -1.63
CA GLU A 10 -15.37 -9.81 -0.21
C GLU A 10 -13.98 -9.19 -0.03
N TRP A 11 -13.01 -9.60 -0.85
CA TRP A 11 -11.69 -8.98 -0.85
C TRP A 11 -11.73 -7.51 -1.30
N ALA A 12 -12.51 -7.15 -2.31
CA ALA A 12 -12.67 -5.77 -2.74
C ALA A 12 -13.28 -4.89 -1.63
N ALA A 13 -14.27 -5.41 -0.91
CA ALA A 13 -14.85 -4.73 0.25
C ALA A 13 -13.81 -4.56 1.39
N ALA A 14 -13.02 -5.58 1.67
CA ALA A 14 -11.94 -5.53 2.66
C ALA A 14 -10.84 -4.54 2.26
N TYR A 15 -10.48 -4.50 0.97
CA TYR A 15 -9.53 -3.55 0.40
C TYR A 15 -10.00 -2.11 0.57
N GLU A 16 -11.27 -1.83 0.28
CA GLU A 16 -11.89 -0.51 0.46
C GLU A 16 -11.91 -0.10 1.94
N SER A 17 -12.31 -1.03 2.84
CA SER A 17 -12.33 -0.79 4.28
C SER A 17 -10.94 -0.47 4.84
N ALA A 18 -9.90 -1.19 4.39
CA ALA A 18 -8.51 -0.91 4.77
C ALA A 18 -8.04 0.46 4.29
N THR A 19 -8.47 0.88 3.11
CA THR A 19 -8.21 2.23 2.58
C THR A 19 -8.81 3.30 3.49
N GLN A 20 -10.08 3.17 3.83
CA GLN A 20 -10.77 4.15 4.70
C GLN A 20 -10.19 4.18 6.11
N PHE A 21 -9.83 3.02 6.65
CA PHE A 21 -9.17 2.92 7.95
C PHE A 21 -7.90 3.78 8.00
N PHE A 22 -7.00 3.60 7.03
CA PHE A 22 -5.75 4.37 6.99
C PHE A 22 -5.99 5.86 6.72
N LEU A 23 -6.89 6.21 5.79
CA LEU A 23 -7.22 7.60 5.50
C LEU A 23 -7.79 8.33 6.73
N ASN A 24 -8.64 7.69 7.50
CA ASN A 24 -9.21 8.27 8.71
C ASN A 24 -8.11 8.53 9.76
N LEU A 25 -7.17 7.60 9.93
CA LEU A 25 -6.03 7.79 10.83
C LEU A 25 -5.14 8.96 10.37
N ALA A 26 -4.71 8.94 9.10
CA ALA A 26 -3.78 9.93 8.56
C ALA A 26 -4.37 11.36 8.58
N ARG A 27 -5.64 11.50 8.22
CA ARG A 27 -6.34 12.80 8.22
C ARG A 27 -6.68 13.33 9.61
N GLY A 28 -6.75 12.46 10.60
CA GLY A 28 -7.05 12.82 12.00
C GLY A 28 -5.86 13.30 12.80
N LEU A 29 -4.63 13.22 12.24
CA LEU A 29 -3.42 13.61 12.98
C LEU A 29 -3.25 15.13 13.06
N SER A 30 -2.84 15.60 14.24
CA SER A 30 -2.33 16.95 14.40
C SER A 30 -0.89 17.07 13.86
N LYS A 31 -0.44 18.29 13.61
CA LYS A 31 0.94 18.55 13.17
C LYS A 31 1.97 18.00 14.16
N ASP A 32 1.71 18.14 15.45
CA ASP A 32 2.63 17.67 16.50
C ASP A 32 2.73 16.15 16.54
N GLN A 33 1.67 15.44 16.20
CA GLN A 33 1.66 13.97 16.14
C GLN A 33 2.46 13.41 14.97
N LEU A 34 2.62 14.16 13.89
CA LEU A 34 3.27 13.66 12.66
C LEU A 34 4.74 13.27 12.89
N ASP A 35 5.43 13.94 13.80
CA ASP A 35 6.88 13.77 13.99
C ASP A 35 7.25 13.00 15.26
N ILE A 36 6.26 12.53 16.02
CA ILE A 36 6.49 11.62 17.15
C ILE A 36 6.92 10.26 16.62
N LYS A 37 8.01 9.72 17.15
CA LYS A 37 8.49 8.38 16.83
C LYS A 37 9.30 7.77 17.95
N ASP A 38 9.37 6.44 17.98
CA ASP A 38 10.43 5.70 18.65
C ASP A 38 11.77 6.01 17.97
N PRO A 39 12.90 6.14 18.67
CA PRO A 39 14.22 6.37 18.07
C PRO A 39 14.60 5.36 16.98
N GLU A 40 14.17 4.11 17.11
CA GLU A 40 14.41 3.02 16.15
C GLU A 40 13.31 2.86 15.11
N GLY A 41 12.22 3.63 15.21
CA GLY A 41 11.04 3.50 14.37
C GLY A 41 10.85 4.67 13.39
N TRP A 42 9.81 4.55 12.57
CA TRP A 42 9.34 5.62 11.71
C TRP A 42 8.29 6.49 12.41
N SER A 43 8.29 7.78 12.10
CA SER A 43 7.21 8.68 12.47
C SER A 43 5.95 8.43 11.64
N ALA A 44 4.81 8.96 12.10
CA ALA A 44 3.57 8.95 11.31
C ALA A 44 3.75 9.63 9.94
N ARG A 45 4.53 10.72 9.86
CA ARG A 45 4.89 11.38 8.60
C ARG A 45 5.59 10.42 7.63
N GLN A 46 6.61 9.72 8.09
CA GLN A 46 7.36 8.76 7.28
C GLN A 46 6.47 7.61 6.81
N ILE A 47 5.60 7.09 7.68
CA ILE A 47 4.64 6.03 7.33
C ILE A 47 3.67 6.51 6.24
N ILE A 48 3.16 7.74 6.33
CA ILE A 48 2.24 8.30 5.31
C ILE A 48 2.93 8.43 3.95
N HIS A 49 4.16 8.92 3.90
CA HIS A 49 4.93 9.02 2.66
C HIS A 49 5.24 7.63 2.08
N HIS A 50 5.62 6.67 2.95
CA HIS A 50 5.84 5.29 2.54
C HIS A 50 4.59 4.65 1.92
N LEU A 51 3.42 4.85 2.54
CA LEU A 51 2.16 4.31 2.00
C LEU A 51 1.85 4.86 0.62
N ALA A 52 2.07 6.16 0.39
CA ALA A 52 1.88 6.76 -0.92
C ALA A 52 2.80 6.13 -1.98
N ASP A 53 4.08 6.00 -1.68
CA ASP A 53 5.07 5.45 -2.60
C ASP A 53 4.83 3.96 -2.87
N SER A 54 4.59 3.17 -1.83
CA SER A 54 4.29 1.75 -1.96
C SER A 54 3.00 1.49 -2.74
N GLU A 55 1.95 2.25 -2.48
CA GLU A 55 0.67 2.08 -3.18
C GLU A 55 0.74 2.58 -4.63
N ALA A 56 1.58 3.56 -4.95
CA ALA A 56 1.87 3.93 -6.34
C ALA A 56 2.55 2.77 -7.10
N GLN A 57 3.47 2.04 -6.45
CA GLN A 57 4.03 0.80 -7.00
C GLN A 57 2.96 -0.27 -7.18
N SER A 58 2.09 -0.45 -6.19
CA SER A 58 1.00 -1.43 -6.24
C SER A 58 0.03 -1.15 -7.39
N TYR A 59 -0.30 0.11 -7.61
CA TYR A 59 -1.15 0.56 -8.70
C TYR A 59 -0.58 0.17 -10.07
N ALA A 60 0.70 0.41 -10.28
CA ALA A 60 1.39 0.04 -11.52
C ALA A 60 1.48 -1.49 -11.68
N ARG A 61 1.82 -2.21 -10.61
CA ARG A 61 1.93 -3.69 -10.61
C ARG A 61 0.62 -4.37 -10.95
N LEU A 62 -0.50 -3.93 -10.39
CA LEU A 62 -1.81 -4.50 -10.73
C LEU A 62 -2.12 -4.35 -12.22
N ARG A 63 -1.81 -3.21 -12.81
CA ARG A 63 -2.02 -2.97 -14.26
C ARG A 63 -1.15 -3.86 -15.12
N ARG A 64 0.11 -4.07 -14.75
CA ARG A 64 1.00 -5.02 -15.44
C ARG A 64 0.46 -6.45 -15.37
N LEU A 65 0.04 -6.89 -14.18
CA LEU A 65 -0.54 -8.23 -13.99
C LEU A 65 -1.81 -8.46 -14.80
N VAL A 66 -2.63 -7.42 -14.95
CA VAL A 66 -3.89 -7.53 -15.70
C VAL A 66 -3.68 -7.50 -17.22
N ALA A 67 -2.80 -6.62 -17.70
CA ALA A 67 -2.75 -6.24 -19.11
C ALA A 67 -1.53 -6.76 -19.87
N GLU A 68 -0.41 -6.99 -19.19
CA GLU A 68 0.82 -7.45 -19.85
C GLU A 68 0.90 -8.98 -19.94
N PRO A 69 1.74 -9.53 -20.83
CA PRO A 69 1.94 -10.98 -20.91
C PRO A 69 2.39 -11.58 -19.59
N GLU A 70 2.01 -12.83 -19.36
CA GLU A 70 2.48 -13.61 -18.22
C GLU A 70 4.03 -13.61 -18.16
N GLY A 71 4.57 -13.45 -16.96
CA GLY A 71 6.03 -13.36 -16.76
C GLY A 71 6.61 -11.96 -16.89
N SER A 72 5.81 -10.92 -17.15
CA SER A 72 6.27 -9.53 -17.14
C SER A 72 6.91 -9.18 -15.79
N ILE A 73 7.96 -8.36 -15.83
CA ILE A 73 8.74 -8.00 -14.64
C ILE A 73 8.01 -6.96 -13.80
N LEU A 74 7.90 -7.26 -12.50
CA LEU A 74 7.39 -6.35 -11.48
C LEU A 74 8.58 -5.90 -10.62
N GLN A 75 8.98 -4.65 -10.80
CA GLN A 75 10.13 -4.11 -10.08
C GLN A 75 9.84 -3.92 -8.59
N GLY A 76 10.69 -4.49 -7.74
CA GLY A 76 10.75 -4.19 -6.32
C GLY A 76 11.51 -2.89 -6.04
N TYR A 77 11.48 -2.43 -4.79
CA TYR A 77 12.25 -1.29 -4.33
C TYR A 77 12.58 -1.44 -2.84
N ASP A 78 13.69 -0.86 -2.40
CA ASP A 78 14.07 -0.81 -1.00
C ASP A 78 13.44 0.43 -0.33
N GLU A 79 12.47 0.20 0.53
CA GLU A 79 11.74 1.26 1.23
C GLU A 79 12.62 2.09 2.16
N ASN A 80 13.66 1.49 2.74
CA ASN A 80 14.57 2.20 3.63
C ASN A 80 15.49 3.16 2.85
N ILE A 81 15.94 2.75 1.66
CA ILE A 81 16.70 3.64 0.76
C ILE A 81 15.82 4.81 0.33
N TRP A 82 14.55 4.57 0.00
CA TRP A 82 13.63 5.64 -0.36
C TRP A 82 13.35 6.58 0.81
N ALA A 83 13.09 6.04 2.00
CA ALA A 83 12.87 6.84 3.20
C ALA A 83 14.08 7.70 3.59
N ALA A 84 15.30 7.23 3.30
CA ALA A 84 16.53 7.95 3.57
C ALA A 84 16.90 8.99 2.52
N ALA A 85 16.26 8.99 1.34
CA ALA A 85 16.54 9.94 0.26
C ALA A 85 15.97 11.34 0.58
N PRO A 86 16.81 12.37 0.77
CA PRO A 86 16.34 13.70 1.21
C PRO A 86 15.32 14.32 0.25
N GLN A 87 15.45 14.06 -1.05
CA GLN A 87 14.56 14.60 -2.08
C GLN A 87 13.15 14.04 -2.00
N LEU A 88 12.94 12.86 -1.40
CA LEU A 88 11.61 12.28 -1.18
C LEU A 88 10.91 12.85 0.05
N GLY A 89 11.62 13.56 0.92
CA GLY A 89 11.05 14.39 1.97
C GLY A 89 10.34 13.65 3.11
N TYR A 90 10.65 12.38 3.35
CA TYR A 90 9.97 11.57 4.36
C TYR A 90 9.99 12.17 5.77
N GLU A 91 11.04 12.90 6.13
CA GLU A 91 11.17 13.48 7.46
C GLU A 91 10.52 14.85 7.64
N SER A 92 10.27 15.58 6.54
CA SER A 92 9.90 17.00 6.67
C SER A 92 8.84 17.51 5.69
N ALA A 93 8.58 16.80 4.59
CA ALA A 93 7.62 17.26 3.60
C ALA A 93 6.18 17.22 4.13
N PRO A 94 5.32 18.16 3.68
CA PRO A 94 3.88 18.10 3.97
C PRO A 94 3.27 16.78 3.48
N VAL A 95 2.32 16.23 4.27
CA VAL A 95 1.75 14.90 4.00
C VAL A 95 0.53 14.92 3.08
N GLU A 96 -0.01 16.09 2.79
CA GLU A 96 -1.30 16.24 2.08
C GLU A 96 -1.26 15.61 0.68
N ASN A 97 -0.18 15.82 -0.07
CA ASN A 97 -0.03 15.24 -1.40
C ASN A 97 0.13 13.71 -1.33
N SER A 98 0.84 13.19 -0.34
CA SER A 98 0.97 11.74 -0.13
C SER A 98 -0.37 11.10 0.24
N ILE A 99 -1.16 11.74 1.10
CA ILE A 99 -2.53 11.29 1.41
C ILE A 99 -3.40 11.30 0.15
N ALA A 100 -3.30 12.34 -0.69
CA ALA A 100 -4.04 12.42 -1.95
C ALA A 100 -3.62 11.33 -2.94
N VAL A 101 -2.32 11.06 -3.08
CA VAL A 101 -1.79 9.96 -3.93
C VAL A 101 -2.33 8.62 -3.42
N PHE A 102 -2.19 8.33 -2.13
CA PHE A 102 -2.71 7.10 -1.53
C PHE A 102 -4.20 6.91 -1.84
N ALA A 103 -5.03 7.92 -1.59
CA ALA A 103 -6.46 7.85 -1.83
C ALA A 103 -6.78 7.58 -3.31
N ALA A 104 -6.13 8.29 -4.24
CA ALA A 104 -6.41 8.18 -5.67
C ALA A 104 -5.97 6.84 -6.27
N VAL A 105 -4.78 6.36 -5.94
CA VAL A 105 -4.29 5.06 -6.47
C VAL A 105 -5.09 3.89 -5.91
N ARG A 106 -5.51 3.95 -4.65
CA ARG A 106 -6.38 2.94 -4.04
C ARG A 106 -7.76 2.92 -4.69
N ALA A 107 -8.36 4.08 -4.94
CA ALA A 107 -9.64 4.18 -5.65
C ALA A 107 -9.55 3.60 -7.07
N GLY A 108 -8.50 3.95 -7.81
CA GLY A 108 -8.27 3.41 -9.16
C GLY A 108 -8.00 1.91 -9.18
N SER A 109 -7.31 1.36 -8.18
CA SER A 109 -7.11 -0.08 -8.05
C SER A 109 -8.40 -0.81 -7.67
N LEU A 110 -9.22 -0.22 -6.79
CA LEU A 110 -10.54 -0.78 -6.44
C LEU A 110 -11.44 -0.90 -7.68
N ASP A 111 -11.41 0.08 -8.58
CA ASP A 111 -12.15 0.02 -9.85
C ASP A 111 -11.71 -1.16 -10.73
N VAL A 112 -10.43 -1.50 -10.73
CA VAL A 112 -9.92 -2.70 -11.42
C VAL A 112 -10.42 -3.96 -10.71
N LEU A 113 -10.31 -4.04 -9.38
CA LEU A 113 -10.77 -5.21 -8.61
C LEU A 113 -12.23 -5.55 -8.87
N LYS A 114 -13.10 -4.54 -9.01
CA LYS A 114 -14.54 -4.72 -9.32
C LYS A 114 -14.81 -5.32 -10.68
N ARG A 115 -13.82 -5.34 -11.59
CA ARG A 115 -13.92 -5.90 -12.94
C ARG A 115 -13.24 -7.27 -13.09
N LEU A 116 -12.48 -7.71 -12.09
CA LEU A 116 -11.80 -8.99 -12.12
C LEU A 116 -12.78 -10.14 -11.91
N THR A 117 -12.45 -11.27 -12.53
CA THR A 117 -13.09 -12.57 -12.30
C THR A 117 -12.18 -13.45 -11.44
N GLU A 118 -12.73 -14.53 -10.89
CA GLU A 118 -11.92 -15.51 -10.12
C GLU A 118 -10.78 -16.11 -10.97
N ALA A 119 -10.98 -16.26 -12.29
CA ALA A 119 -9.95 -16.76 -13.20
C ALA A 119 -8.77 -15.79 -13.34
N ASP A 120 -8.99 -14.49 -13.18
CA ASP A 120 -7.93 -13.49 -13.27
C ASP A 120 -6.93 -13.58 -12.11
N LEU A 121 -7.32 -14.18 -11.00
CA LEU A 121 -6.47 -14.27 -9.79
C LEU A 121 -5.16 -15.04 -10.03
N GLU A 122 -5.15 -15.94 -10.99
CA GLU A 122 -3.97 -16.75 -11.35
C GLU A 122 -3.01 -16.04 -12.32
N LYS A 123 -3.41 -14.92 -12.92
CA LYS A 123 -2.52 -14.13 -13.76
C LYS A 123 -1.30 -13.69 -12.96
N SER A 124 -0.12 -13.83 -13.58
CA SER A 124 1.14 -13.66 -12.86
C SER A 124 2.20 -12.89 -13.64
N GLY A 125 3.11 -12.32 -12.88
CA GLY A 125 4.37 -11.75 -13.33
C GLY A 125 5.52 -12.27 -12.49
N VAL A 126 6.70 -11.71 -12.69
CA VAL A 126 7.92 -12.04 -11.93
C VAL A 126 8.35 -10.80 -11.15
N HIS A 127 8.16 -10.83 -9.85
CA HIS A 127 8.66 -9.78 -8.97
C HIS A 127 10.18 -9.93 -8.80
N SER A 128 10.92 -8.84 -8.98
CA SER A 128 12.39 -8.87 -9.03
C SER A 128 13.06 -9.42 -7.76
N GLU A 129 12.38 -9.38 -6.61
CA GLU A 129 12.92 -9.84 -5.33
C GLU A 129 12.35 -11.20 -4.88
N ILE A 130 11.08 -11.47 -5.19
CA ILE A 130 10.37 -12.64 -4.64
C ILE A 130 9.88 -13.63 -5.70
N GLY A 131 10.17 -13.39 -6.98
CA GLY A 131 9.86 -14.29 -8.08
C GLY A 131 8.39 -14.31 -8.47
N HIS A 132 7.82 -15.50 -8.62
CA HIS A 132 6.43 -15.67 -9.08
C HIS A 132 5.43 -14.90 -8.22
N TYR A 133 4.62 -14.06 -8.88
CA TYR A 133 3.73 -13.13 -8.21
C TYR A 133 2.39 -13.04 -8.96
N THR A 134 1.31 -13.45 -8.29
CA THR A 134 -0.04 -13.49 -8.86
C THR A 134 -0.89 -12.29 -8.45
N ILE A 135 -2.00 -12.06 -9.14
CA ILE A 135 -3.02 -11.09 -8.69
C ILE A 135 -3.58 -11.51 -7.33
N ALA A 136 -3.75 -12.80 -7.05
CA ALA A 136 -4.15 -13.27 -5.73
C ALA A 136 -3.19 -12.81 -4.63
N ARG A 137 -1.88 -12.93 -4.86
CA ARG A 137 -0.85 -12.45 -3.92
C ARG A 137 -0.87 -10.93 -3.76
N TRP A 138 -1.01 -10.20 -4.88
CA TRP A 138 -1.17 -8.75 -4.86
C TRP A 138 -2.35 -8.34 -3.98
N LEU A 139 -3.50 -8.97 -4.18
CA LEU A 139 -4.75 -8.64 -3.51
C LEU A 139 -4.66 -8.86 -1.99
N THR A 140 -4.15 -10.01 -1.55
CA THR A 140 -3.97 -10.29 -0.12
C THR A 140 -2.95 -9.35 0.52
N GLY A 141 -1.81 -9.12 -0.11
CA GLY A 141 -0.77 -8.23 0.39
C GLY A 141 -1.25 -6.80 0.54
N TYR A 142 -1.82 -6.23 -0.50
CA TYR A 142 -2.26 -4.82 -0.49
C TYR A 142 -3.60 -4.58 0.20
N THR A 143 -4.39 -5.60 0.47
CA THR A 143 -5.53 -5.48 1.41
C THR A 143 -5.04 -5.31 2.84
N ASN A 144 -3.99 -6.02 3.24
CA ASN A 144 -3.45 -5.98 4.60
C ASN A 144 -2.50 -4.78 4.83
N HIS A 145 -1.78 -4.34 3.82
CA HIS A 145 -0.75 -3.31 3.90
C HIS A 145 -1.18 -2.02 4.64
N PRO A 146 -2.33 -1.38 4.33
CA PRO A 146 -2.75 -0.19 5.07
C PRO A 146 -3.18 -0.48 6.51
N LYS A 147 -3.60 -1.70 6.83
CA LYS A 147 -3.93 -2.09 8.20
C LYS A 147 -2.66 -2.19 9.05
N ASP A 148 -1.65 -2.89 8.53
CA ASP A 148 -0.39 -3.11 9.24
C ASP A 148 0.32 -1.78 9.50
N HIS A 149 0.37 -0.90 8.50
CA HIS A 149 0.96 0.43 8.64
C HIS A 149 0.07 1.40 9.43
N GLY A 150 -1.25 1.24 9.41
CA GLY A 150 -2.16 1.98 10.28
C GLY A 150 -1.93 1.65 11.75
N ASP A 151 -1.74 0.38 12.08
CA ASP A 151 -1.39 -0.05 13.43
C ASP A 151 0.00 0.45 13.85
N GLN A 152 0.97 0.45 12.92
CA GLN A 152 2.29 1.05 13.14
C GLN A 152 2.17 2.56 13.41
N LEU A 153 1.34 3.29 12.64
CA LEU A 153 1.08 4.71 12.82
C LEU A 153 0.50 5.00 14.22
N VAL A 154 -0.47 4.18 14.67
CA VAL A 154 -1.05 4.30 16.02
C VAL A 154 0.00 4.09 17.11
N ARG A 155 0.98 3.19 16.90
CA ARG A 155 2.11 3.04 17.83
C ARG A 155 3.06 4.23 17.77
N ALA A 156 3.40 4.69 16.57
CA ALA A 156 4.35 5.79 16.35
C ALA A 156 3.93 7.07 17.08
N VAL A 157 2.65 7.46 16.99
CA VAL A 157 2.14 8.67 17.69
C VAL A 157 2.16 8.56 19.22
N LYS A 158 2.42 7.37 19.75
CA LYS A 158 2.63 7.11 21.18
C LYS A 158 4.12 6.97 21.54
N GLY A 159 5.03 7.24 20.59
CA GLY A 159 6.46 7.07 20.76
C GLY A 159 6.90 5.61 20.87
N LYS A 160 6.20 4.69 20.19
CA LYS A 160 6.47 3.25 20.17
C LYS A 160 6.76 2.78 18.74
N SER A 161 7.62 1.79 18.62
CA SER A 161 7.87 1.09 17.36
C SER A 161 6.86 -0.02 17.06
#